data_06e49e983212c9b2424df10c0b79c1be
#
_entry.id   06e49e983212c9b2424df10c0b79c1be
#
_cell.length_a   1.000
_cell.length_b   1.000
_cell.length_c   1.000
_cell.angle_alpha   90.00
_cell.angle_beta   90.00
_cell.angle_gamma   90.00
#
_symmetry.space_group_name_H-M   'P 1'
#
loop_
_entity.id
_entity.type
_entity.pdbx_description
1 polymer ?
#
loop_
_entity_poly.entity_id
_entity_poly.type
_entity_poly.pdbx_seq_one_letter_code
_entity_poly.pdbx_strand_id
1 'polypeptide(L)'
;MHVYPDLSVGKIGIRSGTFTAAAADLEIDIIGNGGHGARPHEGIDSIWISAKVISGLQEAISRRLDALKPVVISFGKISGGNAFNVIAERVKLLGTVRCLDSNLYEILPQWIESIVQNIASNYGAQANVNFKSIAPPVYNDPELTNLLADCAKNFMDEKNIVYLENPSLGAEDFAFFLQDVPGTMFRLGVSGEKGCAPLHSGSFALDERSLELGIKILSHTIVMSSNPSQYI
;
A
#
# COMPACT_ATOMS: atom_id res chain seq x y z
N MET A 1 14.01 -0.98 -10.20
CA MET A 1 12.98 -0.71 -11.23
C MET A 1 11.90 -1.76 -11.22
N HIS A 2 10.70 -1.41 -11.68
CA HIS A 2 9.60 -2.36 -11.83
C HIS A 2 8.96 -2.21 -13.22
N VAL A 3 8.56 -3.32 -13.85
CA VAL A 3 7.83 -3.32 -15.12
C VAL A 3 6.44 -2.69 -14.95
N TYR A 4 5.97 -1.95 -15.97
CA TYR A 4 4.72 -1.23 -15.88
C TYR A 4 3.91 -1.34 -17.19
N PRO A 5 2.82 -2.14 -17.20
CA PRO A 5 2.05 -2.41 -18.41
C PRO A 5 1.27 -1.21 -18.95
N ASP A 6 1.03 -0.18 -18.12
CA ASP A 6 0.31 1.03 -18.54
C ASP A 6 1.22 2.03 -19.31
N LEU A 7 2.52 1.74 -19.39
CA LEU A 7 3.47 2.48 -20.20
C LEU A 7 3.94 1.64 -21.39
N SER A 8 4.00 2.27 -22.54
CA SER A 8 4.54 1.63 -23.77
C SER A 8 6.04 1.35 -23.62
N VAL A 9 6.51 0.30 -24.28
CA VAL A 9 7.94 0.02 -24.45
C VAL A 9 8.66 1.26 -25.01
N GLY A 10 9.86 1.54 -24.49
CA GLY A 10 10.62 2.74 -24.82
C GLY A 10 10.30 3.95 -23.94
N LYS A 11 9.41 3.83 -22.96
CA LYS A 11 9.10 4.87 -21.95
C LYS A 11 9.50 4.40 -20.56
N ILE A 12 9.80 5.38 -19.69
CA ILE A 12 9.93 5.16 -18.26
C ILE A 12 9.02 6.12 -17.49
N GLY A 13 8.57 5.70 -16.30
CA GLY A 13 7.81 6.54 -15.37
C GLY A 13 8.65 6.83 -14.13
N ILE A 14 8.85 8.10 -13.81
CA ILE A 14 9.61 8.58 -12.65
C ILE A 14 8.77 9.50 -11.79
N ARG A 15 9.11 9.60 -10.52
CA ARG A 15 8.53 10.54 -9.58
C ARG A 15 9.46 10.74 -8.38
N SER A 16 9.77 11.97 -8.04
CA SER A 16 10.45 12.31 -6.77
C SER A 16 9.47 12.29 -5.59
N GLY A 17 9.96 11.99 -4.41
CA GLY A 17 9.14 11.88 -3.21
C GLY A 17 8.39 10.54 -3.13
N THR A 18 7.23 10.52 -2.48
CA THR A 18 6.45 9.28 -2.32
C THR A 18 6.09 8.68 -3.67
N PHE A 19 6.54 7.44 -3.93
CA PHE A 19 6.35 6.72 -5.19
C PHE A 19 5.31 5.61 -5.07
N THR A 20 5.36 4.83 -3.98
CA THR A 20 4.35 3.82 -3.64
C THR A 20 3.90 3.96 -2.20
N ALA A 21 2.72 3.40 -1.88
CA ALA A 21 2.20 3.38 -0.52
C ALA A 21 2.92 2.38 0.36
N ALA A 22 2.90 2.64 1.67
CA ALA A 22 3.04 1.59 2.67
C ALA A 22 1.87 0.63 2.61
N ALA A 23 2.11 -0.63 2.96
CA ALA A 23 1.10 -1.67 3.04
C ALA A 23 1.18 -2.45 4.35
N ALA A 24 0.01 -2.80 4.88
CA ALA A 24 -0.12 -3.73 5.99
C ALA A 24 -1.35 -4.63 5.82
N ASP A 25 -1.25 -5.83 6.38
CA ASP A 25 -2.40 -6.67 6.69
C ASP A 25 -2.99 -6.22 8.03
N LEU A 26 -4.31 -6.18 8.11
CA LEU A 26 -5.07 -5.84 9.31
C LEU A 26 -5.99 -7.00 9.66
N GLU A 27 -5.77 -7.59 10.82
CA GLU A 27 -6.63 -8.61 11.39
C GLU A 27 -7.25 -8.08 12.69
N ILE A 28 -8.57 -8.18 12.83
CA ILE A 28 -9.29 -7.77 14.03
C ILE A 28 -10.17 -8.93 14.48
N ASP A 29 -10.00 -9.36 15.72
CA ASP A 29 -10.88 -10.30 16.39
C ASP A 29 -11.77 -9.54 17.38
N ILE A 30 -13.08 -9.63 17.22
CA ILE A 30 -14.06 -9.13 18.18
C ILE A 30 -14.59 -10.32 18.98
N ILE A 31 -14.49 -10.24 20.29
CA ILE A 31 -14.83 -11.32 21.21
C ILE A 31 -15.92 -10.80 22.18
N GLY A 32 -17.10 -11.30 22.02
CA GLY A 32 -18.25 -11.01 22.86
C GLY A 32 -18.67 -12.20 23.71
N ASN A 33 -19.98 -12.38 23.86
CA ASN A 33 -20.58 -13.50 24.57
C ASN A 33 -21.81 -13.98 23.80
N GLY A 34 -21.82 -15.24 23.40
CA GLY A 34 -22.92 -15.85 22.68
C GLY A 34 -24.21 -15.88 23.48
N GLY A 35 -25.35 -16.05 22.77
CA GLY A 35 -26.66 -16.09 23.44
C GLY A 35 -27.80 -16.37 22.48
N HIS A 36 -29.00 -16.44 23.02
CA HIS A 36 -30.23 -16.65 22.23
C HIS A 36 -30.56 -15.38 21.44
N GLY A 37 -30.72 -15.47 20.11
CA GLY A 37 -30.94 -14.32 19.24
C GLY A 37 -32.16 -13.45 19.58
N ALA A 38 -33.19 -14.02 20.27
CA ALA A 38 -34.36 -13.28 20.75
C ALA A 38 -34.11 -12.59 22.12
N ARG A 39 -32.95 -12.77 22.74
CA ARG A 39 -32.60 -12.20 24.06
C ARG A 39 -31.25 -11.47 23.98
N PRO A 40 -31.11 -10.42 23.15
CA PRO A 40 -29.83 -9.75 22.93
C PRO A 40 -29.25 -9.09 24.19
N HIS A 41 -30.07 -8.79 25.19
CA HIS A 41 -29.66 -8.22 26.48
C HIS A 41 -28.92 -9.23 27.38
N GLU A 42 -28.96 -10.53 27.06
CA GLU A 42 -28.23 -11.59 27.80
C GLU A 42 -26.87 -11.93 27.17
N GLY A 43 -26.56 -11.36 25.98
CA GLY A 43 -25.33 -11.61 25.24
C GLY A 43 -24.58 -10.33 24.86
N ILE A 44 -23.42 -10.52 24.20
CA ILE A 44 -22.62 -9.45 23.61
C ILE A 44 -22.40 -9.81 22.15
N ASP A 45 -23.06 -9.09 21.24
CA ASP A 45 -23.14 -9.43 19.81
C ASP A 45 -21.91 -8.98 19.03
N SER A 46 -20.99 -9.93 18.78
CA SER A 46 -19.76 -9.67 18.03
C SER A 46 -20.01 -9.29 16.57
N ILE A 47 -21.09 -9.75 15.93
CA ILE A 47 -21.42 -9.37 14.55
C ILE A 47 -21.81 -7.89 14.51
N TRP A 48 -22.72 -7.48 15.36
CA TRP A 48 -23.17 -6.09 15.43
C TRP A 48 -22.03 -5.13 15.80
N ILE A 49 -21.17 -5.51 16.78
CA ILE A 49 -20.00 -4.73 17.18
C ILE A 49 -18.98 -4.61 16.04
N SER A 50 -18.76 -5.69 15.26
CA SER A 50 -17.88 -5.67 14.10
C SER A 50 -18.35 -4.67 13.04
N ALA A 51 -19.66 -4.55 12.81
CA ALA A 51 -20.20 -3.53 11.91
C ALA A 51 -19.91 -2.11 12.43
N LYS A 52 -19.99 -1.88 13.75
CA LYS A 52 -19.61 -0.61 14.39
C LYS A 52 -18.13 -0.31 14.24
N VAL A 53 -17.28 -1.31 14.40
CA VAL A 53 -15.82 -1.17 14.21
C VAL A 53 -15.49 -0.78 12.77
N ILE A 54 -16.07 -1.45 11.77
CA ILE A 54 -15.86 -1.12 10.35
C ILE A 54 -16.29 0.32 10.09
N SER A 55 -17.50 0.72 10.48
CA SER A 55 -18.01 2.08 10.27
C SER A 55 -17.19 3.11 11.03
N GLY A 56 -16.87 2.84 12.31
CA GLY A 56 -16.12 3.75 13.16
C GLY A 56 -14.69 4.02 12.66
N LEU A 57 -14.01 3.03 12.09
CA LEU A 57 -12.71 3.23 11.45
C LEU A 57 -12.82 4.14 10.22
N GLN A 58 -13.85 3.96 9.36
CA GLN A 58 -14.07 4.83 8.20
C GLN A 58 -14.40 6.27 8.61
N GLU A 59 -15.24 6.43 9.63
CA GLU A 59 -15.57 7.73 10.20
C GLU A 59 -14.33 8.41 10.80
N ALA A 60 -13.51 7.66 11.54
CA ALA A 60 -12.28 8.18 12.14
C ALA A 60 -11.26 8.62 11.09
N ILE A 61 -11.05 7.86 10.01
CA ILE A 61 -10.21 8.26 8.89
C ILE A 61 -10.71 9.61 8.34
N SER A 62 -11.99 9.70 8.04
CA SER A 62 -12.59 10.90 7.43
C SER A 62 -12.58 12.14 8.33
N ARG A 63 -12.59 11.98 9.67
CA ARG A 63 -12.78 13.08 10.63
C ARG A 63 -11.57 13.43 11.47
N ARG A 64 -10.59 12.54 11.57
CA ARG A 64 -9.43 12.72 12.44
C ARG A 64 -8.09 12.70 11.72
N LEU A 65 -8.05 12.22 10.48
CA LEU A 65 -6.85 12.28 9.64
C LEU A 65 -6.94 13.45 8.66
N ASP A 66 -5.78 13.98 8.31
CA ASP A 66 -5.66 15.01 7.28
C ASP A 66 -6.04 14.41 5.92
N ALA A 67 -7.01 15.01 5.23
CA ALA A 67 -7.47 14.56 3.92
C ALA A 67 -6.37 14.61 2.84
N LEU A 68 -5.31 15.41 3.04
CA LEU A 68 -4.13 15.47 2.17
C LEU A 68 -3.14 14.33 2.42
N LYS A 69 -3.35 13.54 3.47
CA LYS A 69 -2.57 12.34 3.83
C LYS A 69 -3.46 11.10 3.77
N PRO A 70 -3.81 10.63 2.59
CA PRO A 70 -4.82 9.60 2.43
C PRO A 70 -4.39 8.27 3.04
N VAL A 71 -5.32 7.67 3.77
CA VAL A 71 -5.25 6.32 4.30
C VAL A 71 -6.41 5.52 3.75
N VAL A 72 -6.14 4.31 3.29
CA VAL A 72 -7.17 3.35 2.87
C VAL A 72 -7.16 2.17 3.82
N ILE A 73 -8.30 1.86 4.43
CA ILE A 73 -8.54 0.62 5.18
C ILE A 73 -9.70 -0.09 4.50
N SER A 74 -9.45 -1.31 4.03
CA SER A 74 -10.49 -2.14 3.39
C SER A 74 -10.53 -3.52 4.04
N PHE A 75 -11.73 -3.99 4.37
CA PHE A 75 -11.94 -5.36 4.85
C PHE A 75 -12.46 -6.22 3.71
N GLY A 76 -11.65 -7.18 3.29
CA GLY A 76 -11.98 -8.13 2.21
C GLY A 76 -12.66 -9.40 2.71
N LYS A 77 -12.60 -9.68 4.04
CA LYS A 77 -13.21 -10.86 4.62
C LYS A 77 -13.74 -10.59 6.02
N ILE A 78 -14.94 -11.09 6.29
CA ILE A 78 -15.54 -11.18 7.61
C ILE A 78 -16.01 -12.62 7.84
N SER A 79 -15.76 -13.16 9.03
CA SER A 79 -16.20 -14.52 9.39
C SER A 79 -16.57 -14.58 10.86
N GLY A 80 -17.72 -15.18 11.16
CA GLY A 80 -18.24 -15.35 12.52
C GLY A 80 -19.67 -15.88 12.54
N GLY A 81 -20.08 -16.34 13.72
CA GLY A 81 -21.41 -16.93 13.93
C GLY A 81 -21.53 -18.38 13.44
N ASN A 82 -22.40 -19.14 14.10
CA ASN A 82 -22.64 -20.57 13.85
C ASN A 82 -24.07 -20.88 13.38
N ALA A 83 -25.05 -20.04 13.78
CA ALA A 83 -26.45 -20.23 13.44
C ALA A 83 -27.18 -18.87 13.38
N PHE A 84 -28.22 -18.78 12.52
CA PHE A 84 -28.96 -17.55 12.27
C PHE A 84 -29.71 -16.99 13.49
N ASN A 85 -30.02 -17.83 14.48
CA ASN A 85 -30.80 -17.51 15.69
C ASN A 85 -29.94 -17.49 16.96
N VAL A 86 -28.61 -17.51 16.82
CA VAL A 86 -27.65 -17.49 17.94
C VAL A 86 -26.76 -16.27 17.78
N ILE A 87 -26.61 -15.49 18.86
CA ILE A 87 -25.65 -14.37 18.92
C ILE A 87 -24.23 -14.92 18.79
N ALA A 88 -23.46 -14.33 17.88
CA ALA A 88 -22.09 -14.75 17.64
C ALA A 88 -21.17 -14.32 18.78
N GLU A 89 -20.43 -15.28 19.33
CA GLU A 89 -19.42 -15.03 20.37
C GLU A 89 -18.16 -14.35 19.80
N ARG A 90 -17.77 -14.71 18.57
CA ARG A 90 -16.55 -14.21 17.94
C ARG A 90 -16.76 -13.87 16.47
N VAL A 91 -16.13 -12.77 16.05
CA VAL A 91 -16.02 -12.38 14.64
C VAL A 91 -14.59 -12.00 14.33
N LYS A 92 -14.09 -12.47 13.20
CA LYS A 92 -12.80 -12.11 12.63
C LYS A 92 -13.00 -11.27 11.38
N LEU A 93 -12.29 -10.13 11.33
CA LEU A 93 -12.18 -9.24 10.18
C LEU A 93 -10.76 -9.35 9.61
N LEU A 94 -10.63 -9.52 8.30
CA LEU A 94 -9.35 -9.46 7.60
C LEU A 94 -9.40 -8.35 6.56
N GLY A 95 -8.41 -7.49 6.61
CA GLY A 95 -8.34 -6.31 5.77
C GLY A 95 -6.92 -5.92 5.39
N THR A 96 -6.82 -4.82 4.69
CA THR A 96 -5.54 -4.22 4.28
C THR A 96 -5.54 -2.74 4.58
N VAL A 97 -4.35 -2.22 4.88
CA VAL A 97 -4.10 -0.79 5.08
C VAL A 97 -3.12 -0.30 4.03
N ARG A 98 -3.38 0.90 3.48
CA ARG A 98 -2.46 1.62 2.60
C ARG A 98 -2.29 3.04 3.11
N CYS A 99 -1.06 3.55 3.10
CA CYS A 99 -0.74 4.90 3.54
C CYS A 99 0.43 5.47 2.71
N LEU A 100 0.31 6.72 2.26
CA LEU A 100 1.34 7.39 1.47
C LEU A 100 2.33 8.20 2.31
N ASP A 101 1.97 8.54 3.54
CA ASP A 101 2.77 9.33 4.47
C ASP A 101 3.47 8.43 5.48
N SER A 102 4.81 8.46 5.53
CA SER A 102 5.60 7.60 6.40
C SER A 102 5.32 7.84 7.88
N ASN A 103 5.25 9.12 8.30
CA ASN A 103 5.04 9.47 9.71
C ASN A 103 3.64 9.04 10.18
N LEU A 104 2.64 9.19 9.30
CA LEU A 104 1.30 8.72 9.60
C LEU A 104 1.26 7.20 9.69
N TYR A 105 1.98 6.49 8.80
CA TYR A 105 2.03 5.03 8.80
C TYR A 105 2.57 4.45 10.10
N GLU A 106 3.57 5.09 10.71
CA GLU A 106 4.16 4.67 11.99
C GLU A 106 3.18 4.71 13.15
N ILE A 107 2.25 5.66 13.16
CA ILE A 107 1.27 5.81 14.25
C ILE A 107 -0.02 5.02 14.02
N LEU A 108 -0.29 4.58 12.77
CA LEU A 108 -1.53 3.87 12.42
C LEU A 108 -1.81 2.63 13.28
N PRO A 109 -0.84 1.76 13.62
CA PRO A 109 -1.10 0.56 14.40
C PRO A 109 -1.78 0.89 15.74
N GLN A 110 -1.18 1.79 16.53
CA GLN A 110 -1.70 2.19 17.84
C GLN A 110 -3.02 2.97 17.73
N TRP A 111 -3.13 3.81 16.68
CA TRP A 111 -4.33 4.60 16.42
C TRP A 111 -5.53 3.71 16.08
N ILE A 112 -5.35 2.72 15.20
CA ILE A 112 -6.38 1.73 14.83
C ILE A 112 -6.77 0.89 16.04
N GLU A 113 -5.78 0.36 16.77
CA GLU A 113 -6.02 -0.44 17.96
C GLU A 113 -6.85 0.31 19.00
N SER A 114 -6.49 1.55 19.31
CA SER A 114 -7.23 2.40 20.25
C SER A 114 -8.69 2.60 19.85
N ILE A 115 -8.96 2.85 18.56
CA ILE A 115 -10.35 3.03 18.07
C ILE A 115 -11.14 1.74 18.21
N VAL A 116 -10.56 0.63 17.79
CA VAL A 116 -11.21 -0.68 17.80
C VAL A 116 -11.53 -1.11 19.24
N GLN A 117 -10.56 -0.99 20.15
CA GLN A 117 -10.74 -1.35 21.56
C GLN A 117 -11.78 -0.46 22.25
N ASN A 118 -11.79 0.84 22.00
CA ASN A 118 -12.77 1.76 22.53
C ASN A 118 -14.19 1.43 22.06
N ILE A 119 -14.37 1.12 20.78
CA ILE A 119 -15.67 0.72 20.24
C ILE A 119 -16.13 -0.61 20.88
N ALA A 120 -15.27 -1.61 20.92
CA ALA A 120 -15.60 -2.92 21.47
C ALA A 120 -15.96 -2.82 22.97
N SER A 121 -15.14 -2.14 23.76
CA SER A 121 -15.35 -1.98 25.22
C SER A 121 -16.61 -1.23 25.58
N ASN A 122 -17.03 -0.24 24.78
CA ASN A 122 -18.31 0.47 24.97
C ASN A 122 -19.53 -0.47 24.98
N TYR A 123 -19.40 -1.63 24.35
CA TYR A 123 -20.45 -2.65 24.27
C TYR A 123 -20.12 -3.93 25.05
N GLY A 124 -19.10 -3.86 25.91
CA GLY A 124 -18.69 -4.97 26.77
C GLY A 124 -17.90 -6.09 26.08
N ALA A 125 -17.54 -5.92 24.81
CA ALA A 125 -16.70 -6.87 24.07
C ALA A 125 -15.20 -6.60 24.28
N GLN A 126 -14.38 -7.62 24.01
CA GLN A 126 -12.94 -7.48 23.85
C GLN A 126 -12.57 -7.43 22.36
N ALA A 127 -11.48 -6.77 22.04
CA ALA A 127 -10.95 -6.76 20.70
C ALA A 127 -9.45 -6.97 20.69
N ASN A 128 -8.97 -7.82 19.78
CA ASN A 128 -7.55 -7.98 19.50
C ASN A 128 -7.28 -7.45 18.08
N VAL A 129 -6.26 -6.61 17.94
CA VAL A 129 -5.85 -6.04 16.66
C VAL A 129 -4.44 -6.51 16.35
N ASN A 130 -4.25 -7.12 15.18
CA ASN A 130 -2.96 -7.50 14.66
C ASN A 130 -2.70 -6.70 13.37
N PHE A 131 -1.75 -5.78 13.45
CA PHE A 131 -1.30 -4.97 12.32
C PHE A 131 0.07 -5.49 11.87
N LYS A 132 0.10 -6.18 10.73
CA LYS A 132 1.32 -6.74 10.17
C LYS A 132 1.80 -5.87 9.00
N SER A 133 2.87 -5.11 9.21
CA SER A 133 3.52 -4.36 8.14
C SER A 133 4.03 -5.30 7.06
N ILE A 134 3.71 -4.99 5.80
CA ILE A 134 4.18 -5.70 4.60
C ILE A 134 5.37 -4.95 4.01
N ALA A 135 5.23 -3.64 3.82
CA ALA A 135 6.30 -2.76 3.33
C ALA A 135 6.04 -1.32 3.77
N PRO A 136 7.09 -0.53 4.06
CA PRO A 136 6.99 0.92 4.20
C PRO A 136 6.72 1.58 2.84
N PRO A 137 6.44 2.90 2.76
CA PRO A 137 6.29 3.58 1.49
C PRO A 137 7.65 3.69 0.78
N VAL A 138 7.66 3.57 -0.54
CA VAL A 138 8.82 3.97 -1.35
C VAL A 138 8.85 5.49 -1.42
N TYR A 139 9.93 6.08 -0.94
CA TYR A 139 10.23 7.50 -1.09
C TYR A 139 11.48 7.64 -1.98
N ASN A 140 11.28 8.09 -3.21
CA ASN A 140 12.36 8.35 -4.14
C ASN A 140 13.08 9.64 -3.77
N ASP A 141 14.38 9.54 -3.54
CA ASP A 141 15.25 10.69 -3.30
C ASP A 141 15.22 11.62 -4.53
N PRO A 142 14.99 12.95 -4.33
CA PRO A 142 14.86 13.89 -5.45
C PRO A 142 16.15 14.02 -6.28
N GLU A 143 17.32 14.02 -5.64
CA GLU A 143 18.61 14.17 -6.34
C GLU A 143 18.92 12.93 -7.18
N LEU A 144 18.72 11.75 -6.60
CA LEU A 144 18.91 10.49 -7.31
C LEU A 144 17.85 10.28 -8.41
N THR A 145 16.64 10.78 -8.23
CA THR A 145 15.60 10.74 -9.28
C THR A 145 15.97 11.63 -10.46
N ASN A 146 16.51 12.83 -10.19
CA ASN A 146 17.01 13.72 -11.24
C ASN A 146 18.21 13.12 -11.96
N LEU A 147 19.18 12.55 -11.22
CA LEU A 147 20.31 11.83 -11.79
C LEU A 147 19.85 10.70 -12.73
N LEU A 148 18.87 9.90 -12.29
CA LEU A 148 18.31 8.83 -13.11
C LEU A 148 17.66 9.38 -14.38
N ALA A 149 16.91 10.49 -14.29
CA ALA A 149 16.31 11.14 -15.46
C ALA A 149 17.38 11.62 -16.44
N ASP A 150 18.46 12.24 -15.96
CA ASP A 150 19.55 12.71 -16.81
C ASP A 150 20.33 11.55 -17.45
N CYS A 151 20.56 10.47 -16.71
CA CYS A 151 21.12 9.24 -17.25
C CYS A 151 20.24 8.64 -18.34
N ALA A 152 18.92 8.65 -18.17
CA ALA A 152 17.97 8.11 -19.15
C ALA A 152 18.00 8.88 -20.49
N LYS A 153 18.22 10.19 -20.47
CA LYS A 153 18.34 11.03 -21.68
C LYS A 153 19.46 10.58 -22.64
N ASN A 154 20.45 9.83 -22.16
CA ASN A 154 21.50 9.27 -23.02
C ASN A 154 21.01 8.10 -23.89
N PHE A 155 19.85 7.51 -23.57
CA PHE A 155 19.34 6.30 -24.22
C PHE A 155 17.95 6.46 -24.81
N MET A 156 17.27 7.59 -24.55
CA MET A 156 15.91 7.83 -25.00
C MET A 156 15.61 9.34 -25.12
N ASP A 157 14.62 9.68 -25.95
CA ASP A 157 14.13 11.05 -26.03
C ASP A 157 13.49 11.49 -24.70
N GLU A 158 13.69 12.72 -24.27
CA GLU A 158 13.13 13.28 -23.05
C GLU A 158 11.61 13.18 -22.98
N LYS A 159 10.88 13.29 -24.11
CA LYS A 159 9.42 13.10 -24.18
C LYS A 159 8.95 11.70 -23.74
N ASN A 160 9.85 10.73 -23.68
CA ASN A 160 9.57 9.37 -23.26
C ASN A 160 9.83 9.16 -21.74
N ILE A 161 10.36 10.17 -21.05
CA ILE A 161 10.48 10.20 -19.61
C ILE A 161 9.17 10.80 -19.07
N VAL A 162 8.32 9.95 -18.51
CA VAL A 162 7.00 10.33 -18.00
C VAL A 162 7.13 10.68 -16.52
N TYR A 163 6.89 11.95 -16.17
CA TYR A 163 6.80 12.36 -14.78
C TYR A 163 5.41 12.02 -14.24
N LEU A 164 5.35 11.07 -13.31
CA LEU A 164 4.09 10.58 -12.75
C LEU A 164 3.52 11.60 -11.76
N GLU A 165 2.31 12.07 -12.00
CA GLU A 165 1.63 13.05 -11.14
C GLU A 165 1.26 12.48 -9.78
N ASN A 166 0.80 11.23 -9.74
CA ASN A 166 0.32 10.59 -8.53
C ASN A 166 1.17 9.38 -8.14
N PRO A 167 1.38 9.15 -6.83
CA PRO A 167 1.96 7.91 -6.33
C PRO A 167 0.98 6.74 -6.56
N SER A 168 1.50 5.52 -6.46
CA SER A 168 0.69 4.29 -6.51
C SER A 168 0.29 3.84 -5.10
N LEU A 169 -0.87 3.21 -4.98
CA LEU A 169 -1.26 2.49 -3.76
C LEU A 169 -0.73 1.04 -3.72
N GLY A 170 0.06 0.63 -4.71
CA GLY A 170 0.86 -0.61 -4.66
C GLY A 170 1.94 -0.53 -3.58
N ALA A 171 2.49 -1.68 -3.20
CA ALA A 171 3.60 -1.78 -2.25
C ALA A 171 4.80 -2.44 -2.93
N GLU A 172 5.99 -2.10 -2.44
CA GLU A 172 7.28 -2.55 -2.99
C GLU A 172 8.23 -2.91 -1.85
N ASP A 173 8.91 -4.05 -1.96
CA ASP A 173 9.93 -4.47 -1.00
C ASP A 173 11.22 -3.65 -1.08
N PHE A 174 11.48 -3.00 -2.22
CA PHE A 174 12.57 -2.03 -2.36
C PHE A 174 12.51 -0.93 -1.29
N ALA A 175 11.35 -0.63 -0.75
CA ALA A 175 11.15 0.34 0.32
C ALA A 175 11.98 0.04 1.59
N PHE A 176 12.28 -1.23 1.87
CA PHE A 176 13.11 -1.59 3.03
C PHE A 176 14.55 -1.11 2.90
N PHE A 177 15.12 -1.14 1.70
CA PHE A 177 16.48 -0.59 1.47
C PHE A 177 16.51 0.92 1.69
N LEU A 178 15.40 1.61 1.41
CA LEU A 178 15.30 3.07 1.54
C LEU A 178 15.16 3.54 2.98
N GLN A 179 15.00 2.64 3.94
CA GLN A 179 15.06 2.98 5.36
C GLN A 179 16.50 3.26 5.82
N ASP A 180 17.48 2.64 5.17
CA ASP A 180 18.89 2.74 5.54
C ASP A 180 19.70 3.68 4.64
N VAL A 181 19.34 3.74 3.34
CA VAL A 181 20.08 4.51 2.34
C VAL A 181 19.14 5.25 1.39
N PRO A 182 19.50 6.48 0.95
CA PRO A 182 18.75 7.16 -0.11
C PRO A 182 18.76 6.34 -1.39
N GLY A 183 17.65 6.34 -2.11
CA GLY A 183 17.53 5.61 -3.36
C GLY A 183 16.41 6.12 -4.24
N THR A 184 16.34 5.61 -5.45
CA THR A 184 15.27 5.92 -6.39
C THR A 184 14.85 4.69 -7.17
N MET A 185 13.57 4.62 -7.49
CA MET A 185 12.94 3.57 -8.26
C MET A 185 12.15 4.18 -9.42
N PHE A 186 12.16 3.53 -10.57
CA PHE A 186 11.37 3.94 -11.72
C PHE A 186 10.53 2.79 -12.28
N ARG A 187 9.50 3.14 -13.05
CA ARG A 187 8.67 2.22 -13.80
C ARG A 187 9.18 2.08 -15.22
N LEU A 188 9.39 0.85 -15.66
CA LEU A 188 9.80 0.52 -17.01
C LEU A 188 8.56 0.19 -17.84
N GLY A 189 8.31 0.95 -18.91
CA GLY A 189 7.24 0.68 -19.85
C GLY A 189 7.47 -0.63 -20.60
N VAL A 190 6.49 -1.52 -20.58
CA VAL A 190 6.60 -2.87 -21.17
C VAL A 190 5.45 -3.20 -22.12
N SER A 191 4.52 -2.27 -22.35
CA SER A 191 3.40 -2.49 -23.27
C SER A 191 3.86 -2.37 -24.71
N GLY A 192 3.79 -3.48 -25.46
CA GLY A 192 4.04 -3.50 -26.90
C GLY A 192 2.84 -2.96 -27.71
N GLU A 193 2.91 -3.03 -29.05
CA GLU A 193 1.86 -2.53 -29.96
C GLU A 193 0.49 -3.18 -29.73
N LYS A 194 0.47 -4.44 -29.26
CA LYS A 194 -0.76 -5.19 -28.96
C LYS A 194 -1.28 -4.96 -27.56
N GLY A 195 -0.65 -4.06 -26.78
CA GLY A 195 -0.91 -3.88 -25.38
C GLY A 195 -0.17 -4.90 -24.50
N CYS A 196 -0.41 -4.83 -23.19
CA CYS A 196 0.10 -5.76 -22.19
C CYS A 196 -1.01 -6.04 -21.17
N ALA A 197 -1.18 -7.30 -20.78
CA ALA A 197 -2.12 -7.65 -19.72
C ALA A 197 -1.66 -7.03 -18.37
N PRO A 198 -2.59 -6.79 -17.43
CA PRO A 198 -2.24 -6.26 -16.12
C PRO A 198 -1.23 -7.14 -15.38
N LEU A 199 -0.46 -6.51 -14.46
CA LEU A 199 0.39 -7.24 -13.52
C LEU A 199 -0.42 -8.30 -12.76
N HIS A 200 0.23 -9.41 -12.40
CA HIS A 200 -0.37 -10.56 -11.71
C HIS A 200 -1.43 -11.32 -12.51
N SER A 201 -1.62 -11.02 -13.78
CA SER A 201 -2.44 -11.82 -14.69
C SER A 201 -1.65 -13.02 -15.22
N GLY A 202 -2.29 -14.19 -15.33
CA GLY A 202 -1.66 -15.36 -15.98
C GLY A 202 -1.36 -15.16 -17.48
N SER A 203 -1.90 -14.10 -18.10
CA SER A 203 -1.64 -13.70 -19.49
C SER A 203 -0.64 -12.53 -19.60
N PHE A 204 -0.02 -12.10 -18.47
CA PHE A 204 0.98 -11.05 -18.51
C PHE A 204 2.18 -11.47 -19.38
N ALA A 205 2.48 -10.66 -20.40
CA ALA A 205 3.64 -10.84 -21.25
C ALA A 205 4.20 -9.47 -21.62
N LEU A 206 5.41 -9.19 -21.18
CA LEU A 206 6.10 -7.95 -21.47
C LEU A 206 6.69 -7.96 -22.89
N ASP A 207 6.86 -6.79 -23.49
CA ASP A 207 7.68 -6.62 -24.67
C ASP A 207 9.17 -6.64 -24.29
N GLU A 208 9.90 -7.66 -24.72
CA GLU A 208 11.30 -7.91 -24.32
C GLU A 208 12.26 -6.79 -24.75
N ARG A 209 11.89 -5.93 -25.70
CA ARG A 209 12.67 -4.74 -26.09
C ARG A 209 12.85 -3.77 -24.91
N SER A 210 11.97 -3.82 -23.92
CA SER A 210 12.07 -3.01 -22.69
C SER A 210 13.30 -3.37 -21.83
N LEU A 211 13.74 -4.63 -21.87
CA LEU A 211 14.83 -5.13 -21.01
C LEU A 211 16.15 -4.42 -21.28
N GLU A 212 16.48 -4.23 -22.58
CA GLU A 212 17.70 -3.53 -22.96
C GLU A 212 17.74 -2.10 -22.43
N LEU A 213 16.63 -1.36 -22.55
CA LEU A 213 16.51 0.00 -22.03
C LEU A 213 16.67 0.04 -20.51
N GLY A 214 15.99 -0.86 -19.80
CA GLY A 214 16.07 -0.97 -18.36
C GLY A 214 17.50 -1.22 -17.85
N ILE A 215 18.22 -2.14 -18.51
CA ILE A 215 19.63 -2.45 -18.20
C ILE A 215 20.51 -1.23 -18.42
N LYS A 216 20.39 -0.55 -19.58
CA LYS A 216 21.21 0.62 -19.92
C LYS A 216 21.03 1.74 -18.88
N ILE A 217 19.79 2.08 -18.55
CA ILE A 217 19.48 3.15 -17.58
C ILE A 217 20.04 2.79 -16.20
N LEU A 218 19.76 1.59 -15.68
CA LEU A 218 20.24 1.17 -14.35
C LEU A 218 21.77 1.16 -14.29
N SER A 219 22.43 0.50 -15.25
CA SER A 219 23.90 0.40 -15.25
C SER A 219 24.56 1.78 -15.31
N HIS A 220 24.04 2.68 -16.17
CA HIS A 220 24.58 4.03 -16.30
C HIS A 220 24.35 4.84 -15.01
N THR A 221 23.16 4.77 -14.43
CA THR A 221 22.84 5.46 -13.17
C THR A 221 23.77 5.00 -12.03
N ILE A 222 24.05 3.69 -11.91
CA ILE A 222 24.94 3.15 -10.90
C ILE A 222 26.38 3.70 -11.08
N VAL A 223 26.90 3.68 -12.32
CA VAL A 223 28.24 4.20 -12.61
C VAL A 223 28.33 5.67 -12.25
N MET A 224 27.33 6.46 -12.63
CA MET A 224 27.32 7.90 -12.40
C MET A 224 27.14 8.23 -10.89
N SER A 225 26.31 7.50 -10.16
CA SER A 225 26.15 7.69 -8.71
C SER A 225 27.42 7.35 -7.91
N SER A 226 28.26 6.47 -8.45
CA SER A 226 29.54 6.09 -7.81
C SER A 226 30.68 7.10 -7.99
N ASN A 227 30.52 8.08 -8.91
CA ASN A 227 31.51 9.12 -9.22
C ASN A 227 30.92 10.53 -9.03
N PRO A 228 30.68 10.99 -7.77
CA PRO A 228 30.05 12.30 -7.53
C PRO A 228 30.84 13.50 -8.06
N SER A 229 32.14 13.37 -8.26
CA SER A 229 33.02 14.45 -8.73
C SER A 229 32.84 14.86 -10.19
N GLN A 230 31.95 14.22 -10.96
CA GLN A 230 31.62 14.59 -12.34
C GLN A 230 30.32 15.41 -12.47
N TYR A 231 29.66 15.73 -11.35
CA TYR A 231 28.40 16.51 -11.29
C TYR A 231 28.58 17.90 -10.65
N ILE A 232 29.82 18.36 -10.41
CA ILE A 232 30.15 19.71 -9.96
C ILE A 232 30.69 20.54 -11.13
#